data_5b86399e1a00f5c3c2b82199fd924054
#
_entry.id   5b86399e1a00f5c3c2b82199fd924054
#
_cell.length_a   1.000
_cell.length_b   1.000
_cell.length_c   1.000
_cell.angle_alpha   90.00
_cell.angle_beta   90.00
_cell.angle_gamma   90.00
#
_symmetry.space_group_name_H-M   'P 1'
#
loop_
_entity.id
_entity.type
_entity.pdbx_description
1 polymer ?
#
loop_
_entity_poly.entity_id
_entity_poly.type
_entity_poly.pdbx_seq_one_letter_code
_entity_poly.pdbx_strand_id
1 'polypeptide(L)'
;VVLRWYLVYRALVRSKVALFRARQLNHEQPLDTKQLEPVHAYIRLAAQLMQPMKRRMWITHGASGSGKTTGSQQIVEQQGAIRVRSDIERKRLFKTSKANIFDREIGRGMYSPTASETTYERLSEISSCILQSGFDVIVDATFLKHSDRERFRRLAETEGAEFRILDFQTDEATLQQRITQRRLTRHDASDATLEVLAAQLRTQEPLTADERKVTVRLNDR
;
A
#
# COMPACT_ATOMS: atom_id res chain seq x y z
N VAL A 1 13.97 7.33 -5.31
CA VAL A 1 14.83 8.50 -4.98
C VAL A 1 14.46 9.70 -5.85
N VAL A 2 14.34 9.55 -7.17
CA VAL A 2 14.09 10.67 -8.10
C VAL A 2 12.75 11.38 -7.88
N LEU A 3 11.67 10.65 -7.56
CA LEU A 3 10.33 11.22 -7.42
C LEU A 3 10.26 12.31 -6.34
N ARG A 4 10.85 12.09 -5.17
CA ARG A 4 10.84 13.05 -4.07
C ARG A 4 11.57 14.35 -4.42
N TRP A 5 12.73 14.25 -5.04
CA TRP A 5 13.48 15.39 -5.56
C TRP A 5 12.70 16.15 -6.62
N TYR A 6 12.02 15.43 -7.50
CA TYR A 6 11.15 16.04 -8.51
C TYR A 6 10.00 16.81 -7.89
N LEU A 7 9.35 16.28 -6.84
CA LEU A 7 8.27 16.96 -6.12
C LEU A 7 8.77 18.25 -5.44
N VAL A 8 9.94 18.20 -4.78
CA VAL A 8 10.58 19.39 -4.20
C VAL A 8 10.86 20.43 -5.28
N TYR A 9 11.49 20.03 -6.37
CA TYR A 9 11.75 20.91 -7.50
C TYR A 9 10.48 21.56 -8.06
N ARG A 10 9.42 20.77 -8.26
CA ARG A 10 8.11 21.26 -8.73
C ARG A 10 7.49 22.26 -7.76
N ALA A 11 7.57 22.03 -6.47
CA ALA A 11 7.09 22.96 -5.46
C ALA A 11 7.84 24.31 -5.53
N LEU A 12 9.17 24.28 -5.64
CA LEU A 12 9.98 25.50 -5.78
C LEU A 12 9.68 26.25 -7.09
N VAL A 13 9.50 25.56 -8.20
CA VAL A 13 9.08 26.19 -9.48
C VAL A 13 7.70 26.84 -9.33
N ARG A 14 6.74 26.18 -8.67
CA ARG A 14 5.41 26.76 -8.41
C ARG A 14 5.47 27.96 -7.50
N SER A 15 6.33 27.96 -6.48
CA SER A 15 6.58 29.12 -5.63
C SER A 15 7.10 30.32 -6.45
N LYS A 16 8.09 30.09 -7.31
CA LYS A 16 8.64 31.13 -8.21
C LYS A 16 7.56 31.71 -9.14
N VAL A 17 6.74 30.87 -9.76
CA VAL A 17 5.64 31.30 -10.63
C VAL A 17 4.60 32.12 -9.86
N ALA A 18 4.25 31.69 -8.63
CA ALA A 18 3.32 32.45 -7.76
C ALA A 18 3.86 33.83 -7.43
N LEU A 19 5.16 33.94 -7.13
CA LEU A 19 5.81 35.22 -6.87
C LEU A 19 5.78 36.14 -8.09
N PHE A 20 6.08 35.65 -9.28
CA PHE A 20 6.01 36.46 -10.51
C PHE A 20 4.60 36.94 -10.79
N ARG A 21 3.58 36.09 -10.62
CA ARG A 21 2.18 36.48 -10.77
C ARG A 21 1.78 37.57 -9.77
N ALA A 22 2.16 37.44 -8.50
CA ALA A 22 1.89 38.43 -7.49
C ALA A 22 2.52 39.80 -7.86
N ARG A 23 3.76 39.79 -8.35
CA ARG A 23 4.43 41.02 -8.81
C ARG A 23 3.79 41.66 -10.05
N GLN A 24 3.41 40.84 -11.03
CA GLN A 24 2.73 41.35 -12.25
C GLN A 24 1.39 42.03 -11.94
N LEU A 25 0.66 41.54 -10.94
CA LEU A 25 -0.65 42.07 -10.56
C LEU A 25 -0.55 43.39 -9.73
N ASN A 26 0.60 43.63 -9.09
CA ASN A 26 0.74 44.73 -8.11
C ASN A 26 1.63 45.89 -8.53
N HIS A 27 2.07 45.96 -9.78
CA HIS A 27 2.79 47.11 -10.37
C HIS A 27 3.59 47.95 -9.36
N GLU A 28 4.79 47.51 -8.98
CA GLU A 28 5.77 48.23 -8.13
C GLU A 28 5.41 48.45 -6.64
N GLN A 29 4.21 48.08 -6.18
CA GLN A 29 3.90 48.17 -4.76
C GLN A 29 4.49 46.98 -3.97
N PRO A 30 4.86 47.17 -2.69
CA PRO A 30 5.28 46.06 -1.83
C PRO A 30 4.17 45.03 -1.71
N LEU A 31 4.54 43.73 -1.88
CA LEU A 31 3.61 42.61 -1.74
C LEU A 31 3.23 42.44 -0.26
N ASP A 32 1.95 42.32 0.01
CA ASP A 32 1.45 42.03 1.34
C ASP A 32 1.51 40.52 1.67
N THR A 33 1.23 40.16 2.92
CA THR A 33 1.31 38.78 3.41
C THR A 33 0.30 37.86 2.70
N LYS A 34 -0.89 38.37 2.32
CA LYS A 34 -1.92 37.58 1.62
C LYS A 34 -1.48 37.22 0.21
N GLN A 35 -0.84 38.15 -0.47
CA GLN A 35 -0.32 37.96 -1.81
C GLN A 35 0.87 37.00 -1.86
N LEU A 36 1.65 36.92 -0.76
CA LEU A 36 2.76 36.00 -0.59
C LEU A 36 2.35 34.61 -0.06
N GLU A 37 1.12 34.44 0.43
CA GLU A 37 0.67 33.17 0.99
C GLU A 37 0.82 31.95 0.03
N PRO A 38 0.47 32.03 -1.27
CA PRO A 38 0.73 30.94 -2.21
C PRO A 38 2.22 30.62 -2.37
N VAL A 39 3.09 31.64 -2.30
CA VAL A 39 4.56 31.47 -2.37
C VAL A 39 5.04 30.69 -1.16
N HIS A 40 4.63 31.12 0.04
CA HIS A 40 5.00 30.49 1.30
C HIS A 40 4.44 29.05 1.41
N ALA A 41 3.22 28.80 0.92
CA ALA A 41 2.63 27.47 0.91
C ALA A 41 3.48 26.46 0.12
N TYR A 42 3.98 26.86 -1.07
CA TYR A 42 4.85 25.99 -1.86
C TYR A 42 6.25 25.82 -1.24
N ILE A 43 6.80 26.84 -0.58
CA ILE A 43 8.07 26.73 0.15
C ILE A 43 7.91 25.76 1.33
N ARG A 44 6.84 25.89 2.12
CA ARG A 44 6.53 24.96 3.22
C ARG A 44 6.38 23.54 2.71
N LEU A 45 5.68 23.33 1.60
CA LEU A 45 5.56 22.02 0.98
C LEU A 45 6.93 21.44 0.58
N ALA A 46 7.80 22.24 -0.04
CA ALA A 46 9.15 21.81 -0.38
C ALA A 46 9.96 21.43 0.88
N ALA A 47 9.89 22.26 1.92
CA ALA A 47 10.56 21.99 3.20
C ALA A 47 10.04 20.71 3.88
N GLN A 48 8.73 20.48 3.88
CA GLN A 48 8.11 19.24 4.39
C GLN A 48 8.60 18.00 3.61
N LEU A 49 8.66 18.09 2.29
CA LEU A 49 9.17 17.00 1.44
C LEU A 49 10.66 16.72 1.66
N MET A 50 11.44 17.68 2.17
CA MET A 50 12.86 17.50 2.51
C MET A 50 13.09 16.93 3.90
N GLN A 51 12.11 16.96 4.81
CA GLN A 51 12.27 16.43 6.16
C GLN A 51 12.52 14.91 6.11
N PRO A 52 13.49 14.40 6.89
CA PRO A 52 13.65 12.96 7.06
C PRO A 52 12.41 12.43 7.80
N MET A 53 11.56 11.72 7.07
CA MET A 53 10.40 11.05 7.68
C MET A 53 10.82 9.67 8.17
N LYS A 54 10.38 9.29 9.39
CA LYS A 54 10.39 7.88 9.79
C LYS A 54 9.50 7.15 8.79
N ARG A 55 10.12 6.31 7.97
CA ARG A 55 9.39 5.49 6.99
C ARG A 55 8.62 4.41 7.73
N ARG A 56 7.45 4.09 7.25
CA ARG A 56 6.59 3.07 7.82
C ARG A 56 6.24 2.02 6.78
N MET A 57 6.26 0.79 7.21
CA MET A 57 5.75 -0.34 6.44
C MET A 57 4.56 -0.93 7.17
N TRP A 58 3.41 -0.93 6.52
CA TRP A 58 2.24 -1.66 6.97
C TRP A 58 2.05 -2.90 6.10
N ILE A 59 1.77 -4.01 6.72
CA ILE A 59 1.21 -5.18 6.05
C ILE A 59 -0.23 -5.35 6.51
N THR A 60 -1.12 -5.80 5.62
CA THR A 60 -2.48 -6.19 6.01
C THR A 60 -2.49 -7.66 6.42
N HIS A 61 -3.29 -8.05 7.43
CA HIS A 61 -3.50 -9.43 7.82
C HIS A 61 -4.99 -9.76 7.78
N GLY A 62 -5.35 -10.90 7.20
CA GLY A 62 -6.73 -11.37 7.12
C GLY A 62 -7.07 -12.07 5.81
N ALA A 63 -8.07 -12.96 5.84
CA ALA A 63 -8.50 -13.74 4.68
C ALA A 63 -9.04 -12.89 3.54
N SER A 64 -9.20 -13.45 2.37
CA SER A 64 -9.88 -12.81 1.23
C SER A 64 -11.31 -12.43 1.63
N GLY A 65 -11.75 -11.23 1.29
CA GLY A 65 -13.07 -10.73 1.70
C GLY A 65 -13.11 -9.96 3.03
N SER A 66 -12.02 -9.89 3.81
CA SER A 66 -12.01 -9.23 5.13
C SER A 66 -11.95 -7.68 5.08
N GLY A 67 -12.06 -7.05 3.91
CA GLY A 67 -12.12 -5.58 3.83
C GLY A 67 -10.75 -4.88 3.82
N LYS A 68 -9.63 -5.59 3.68
CA LYS A 68 -8.26 -5.04 3.71
C LYS A 68 -8.06 -3.82 2.84
N THR A 69 -8.45 -3.91 1.57
CA THR A 69 -8.25 -2.84 0.60
C THR A 69 -9.06 -1.59 0.96
N THR A 70 -10.30 -1.78 1.41
CA THR A 70 -11.18 -0.67 1.85
C THR A 70 -10.69 -0.06 3.15
N GLY A 71 -10.41 -0.88 4.17
CA GLY A 71 -9.98 -0.39 5.48
C GLY A 71 -8.59 0.24 5.48
N SER A 72 -7.67 -0.19 4.59
CA SER A 72 -6.37 0.46 4.45
C SER A 72 -6.41 1.77 3.66
N GLN A 73 -7.50 2.10 2.97
CA GLN A 73 -7.63 3.30 2.15
C GLN A 73 -7.43 4.59 2.97
N GLN A 74 -7.99 4.62 4.17
CA GLN A 74 -7.82 5.77 5.06
C GLN A 74 -6.36 6.07 5.40
N ILE A 75 -5.55 5.02 5.60
CA ILE A 75 -4.11 5.17 5.87
C ILE A 75 -3.38 5.69 4.62
N VAL A 76 -3.74 5.20 3.43
CA VAL A 76 -3.21 5.73 2.15
C VAL A 76 -3.44 7.23 2.05
N GLU A 77 -4.67 7.69 2.31
CA GLU A 77 -5.06 9.09 2.17
C GLU A 77 -4.45 9.99 3.25
N GLN A 78 -4.45 9.55 4.50
CA GLN A 78 -3.96 10.35 5.62
C GLN A 78 -2.44 10.40 5.72
N GLN A 79 -1.76 9.31 5.39
CA GLN A 79 -0.30 9.19 5.53
C GLN A 79 0.46 9.40 4.23
N GLY A 80 -0.25 9.47 3.08
CA GLY A 80 0.40 9.54 1.77
C GLY A 80 1.19 8.28 1.43
N ALA A 81 0.83 7.13 2.01
CA ALA A 81 1.50 5.86 1.79
C ALA A 81 1.20 5.29 0.40
N ILE A 82 2.18 4.62 -0.19
CA ILE A 82 2.01 3.93 -1.46
C ILE A 82 1.52 2.51 -1.18
N ARG A 83 0.36 2.14 -1.75
CA ARG A 83 -0.19 0.80 -1.59
C ARG A 83 0.22 -0.12 -2.73
N VAL A 84 0.81 -1.27 -2.37
CA VAL A 84 1.16 -2.36 -3.29
C VAL A 84 0.22 -3.52 -3.03
N ARG A 85 -0.46 -4.01 -4.08
CA ARG A 85 -1.49 -5.06 -3.97
C ARG A 85 -1.00 -6.38 -4.55
N SER A 86 -1.13 -7.45 -3.77
CA SER A 86 -0.71 -8.80 -4.17
C SER A 86 -1.49 -9.37 -5.36
N ASP A 87 -2.78 -9.09 -5.47
CA ASP A 87 -3.63 -9.53 -6.58
C ASP A 87 -3.25 -8.85 -7.91
N ILE A 88 -2.88 -7.57 -7.86
CA ILE A 88 -2.41 -6.81 -9.03
C ILE A 88 -1.04 -7.32 -9.48
N GLU A 89 -0.08 -7.45 -8.55
CA GLU A 89 1.27 -7.89 -8.90
C GLU A 89 1.27 -9.35 -9.38
N ARG A 90 0.47 -10.22 -8.76
CA ARG A 90 0.26 -11.58 -9.26
C ARG A 90 -0.24 -11.61 -10.70
N LYS A 91 -1.24 -10.79 -11.01
CA LYS A 91 -1.74 -10.68 -12.40
C LYS A 91 -0.68 -10.15 -13.36
N ARG A 92 0.15 -9.21 -12.94
CA ARG A 92 1.27 -8.70 -13.75
C ARG A 92 2.30 -9.79 -14.06
N LEU A 93 2.72 -10.55 -13.04
CA LEU A 93 3.70 -11.62 -13.18
C LEU A 93 3.20 -12.75 -14.11
N PHE A 94 1.94 -13.15 -13.96
CA PHE A 94 1.43 -14.35 -14.64
C PHE A 94 0.60 -14.05 -15.91
N LYS A 95 0.13 -12.81 -16.15
CA LYS A 95 -0.46 -12.43 -17.45
C LYS A 95 0.56 -12.28 -18.56
N THR A 96 1.81 -11.99 -18.23
CA THR A 96 2.89 -11.83 -19.20
C THR A 96 3.46 -13.19 -19.64
N SER A 97 3.35 -14.22 -18.82
CA SER A 97 3.63 -15.59 -19.25
C SER A 97 2.36 -16.13 -19.95
N LYS A 98 2.51 -16.60 -21.18
CA LYS A 98 1.47 -17.28 -21.98
C LYS A 98 0.94 -18.57 -21.32
N ALA A 99 1.01 -18.70 -20.01
CA ALA A 99 0.47 -19.80 -19.23
C ALA A 99 -1.07 -19.68 -19.21
N ASN A 100 -1.66 -20.63 -19.85
CA ASN A 100 -3.07 -20.83 -20.16
C ASN A 100 -4.05 -20.34 -19.06
N ILE A 101 -5.11 -19.71 -19.53
CA ILE A 101 -6.33 -19.29 -18.85
C ILE A 101 -7.05 -20.44 -18.10
N PHE A 102 -6.58 -21.70 -18.25
CA PHE A 102 -7.22 -22.90 -17.74
C PHE A 102 -6.80 -23.36 -16.34
N ASP A 103 -5.76 -22.75 -15.71
CA ASP A 103 -5.27 -23.21 -14.41
C ASP A 103 -5.78 -22.34 -13.24
N ARG A 104 -7.11 -22.37 -13.02
CA ARG A 104 -7.74 -21.74 -11.83
C ARG A 104 -7.86 -22.70 -10.64
N GLU A 105 -7.32 -23.91 -10.74
CA GLU A 105 -7.35 -24.89 -9.67
C GLU A 105 -6.39 -24.50 -8.53
N ILE A 106 -6.83 -24.75 -7.29
CA ILE A 106 -6.04 -24.54 -6.09
C ILE A 106 -4.77 -25.41 -6.17
N GLY A 107 -3.61 -24.76 -5.93
CA GLY A 107 -2.31 -25.45 -5.99
C GLY A 107 -1.70 -25.54 -7.40
N ARG A 108 -2.40 -25.05 -8.45
CA ARG A 108 -1.89 -24.95 -9.81
C ARG A 108 -2.01 -23.53 -10.33
N GLY A 109 -1.23 -23.17 -11.34
CA GLY A 109 -1.27 -21.84 -11.96
C GLY A 109 -0.94 -20.69 -11.00
N MET A 110 -1.72 -19.61 -11.02
CA MET A 110 -1.50 -18.40 -10.24
C MET A 110 -1.65 -18.54 -8.72
N TYR A 111 -2.23 -19.65 -8.23
CA TYR A 111 -2.44 -19.93 -6.80
C TYR A 111 -1.58 -21.09 -6.29
N SER A 112 -0.59 -21.52 -7.06
CA SER A 112 0.40 -22.48 -6.61
C SER A 112 1.27 -21.92 -5.47
N PRO A 113 1.88 -22.76 -4.64
CA PRO A 113 2.86 -22.31 -3.64
C PRO A 113 4.00 -21.47 -4.26
N THR A 114 4.52 -21.93 -5.39
CA THR A 114 5.59 -21.23 -6.13
C THR A 114 5.14 -19.87 -6.63
N ALA A 115 3.92 -19.77 -7.20
CA ALA A 115 3.38 -18.49 -7.66
C ALA A 115 3.14 -17.52 -6.49
N SER A 116 2.75 -18.04 -5.33
CA SER A 116 2.63 -17.26 -4.11
C SER A 116 4.00 -16.72 -3.67
N GLU A 117 5.02 -17.59 -3.59
CA GLU A 117 6.38 -17.21 -3.23
C GLU A 117 6.92 -16.08 -4.15
N THR A 118 6.86 -16.29 -5.48
CA THR A 118 7.29 -15.27 -6.46
C THR A 118 6.51 -13.96 -6.31
N THR A 119 5.22 -14.03 -5.95
CA THR A 119 4.43 -12.83 -5.70
C THR A 119 4.94 -12.08 -4.46
N TYR A 120 5.21 -12.78 -3.35
CA TYR A 120 5.72 -12.15 -2.12
C TYR A 120 7.15 -11.63 -2.30
N GLU A 121 7.99 -12.29 -3.09
CA GLU A 121 9.31 -11.77 -3.49
C GLU A 121 9.15 -10.44 -4.23
N ARG A 122 8.27 -10.39 -5.22
CA ARG A 122 7.99 -9.17 -5.98
C ARG A 122 7.46 -8.03 -5.11
N LEU A 123 6.55 -8.34 -4.19
CA LEU A 123 6.04 -7.36 -3.21
C LEU A 123 7.17 -6.81 -2.33
N SER A 124 8.10 -7.67 -1.90
CA SER A 124 9.27 -7.30 -1.09
C SER A 124 10.18 -6.33 -1.86
N GLU A 125 10.51 -6.63 -3.12
CA GLU A 125 11.33 -5.76 -3.99
C GLU A 125 10.70 -4.38 -4.17
N ILE A 126 9.41 -4.33 -4.52
CA ILE A 126 8.70 -3.06 -4.72
C ILE A 126 8.64 -2.27 -3.42
N SER A 127 8.39 -2.93 -2.28
CA SER A 127 8.34 -2.28 -0.97
C SER A 127 9.68 -1.67 -0.57
N SER A 128 10.79 -2.39 -0.81
CA SER A 128 12.15 -1.87 -0.61
C SER A 128 12.39 -0.61 -1.46
N CYS A 129 12.08 -0.64 -2.75
CA CYS A 129 12.21 0.53 -3.64
C CYS A 129 11.39 1.73 -3.15
N ILE A 130 10.16 1.52 -2.64
CA ILE A 130 9.31 2.58 -2.13
C ILE A 130 9.93 3.18 -0.86
N LEU A 131 10.35 2.35 0.09
CA LEU A 131 10.99 2.80 1.32
C LEU A 131 12.29 3.56 1.05
N GLN A 132 13.15 3.04 0.17
CA GLN A 132 14.39 3.71 -0.24
C GLN A 132 14.13 5.04 -0.95
N SER A 133 12.98 5.17 -1.60
CA SER A 133 12.53 6.43 -2.20
C SER A 133 11.97 7.43 -1.18
N GLY A 134 11.90 7.05 0.10
CA GLY A 134 11.47 7.91 1.20
C GLY A 134 9.95 7.99 1.40
N PHE A 135 9.20 7.00 0.89
CA PHE A 135 7.75 6.91 1.07
C PHE A 135 7.37 5.79 2.04
N ASP A 136 6.26 5.97 2.70
CA ASP A 136 5.58 4.93 3.45
C ASP A 136 4.96 3.91 2.49
N VAL A 137 4.89 2.64 2.89
CA VAL A 137 4.32 1.57 2.06
C VAL A 137 3.26 0.77 2.81
N ILE A 138 2.16 0.44 2.13
CA ILE A 138 1.17 -0.54 2.57
C ILE A 138 1.22 -1.72 1.62
N VAL A 139 1.50 -2.90 2.15
CA VAL A 139 1.47 -4.15 1.38
C VAL A 139 0.14 -4.84 1.63
N ASP A 140 -0.75 -4.74 0.63
CA ASP A 140 -2.10 -5.30 0.68
C ASP A 140 -2.07 -6.75 0.15
N ALA A 141 -1.94 -7.70 1.10
CA ALA A 141 -1.97 -9.14 0.88
C ALA A 141 -2.62 -9.83 2.09
N THR A 142 -2.78 -11.15 2.04
CA THR A 142 -3.43 -11.89 3.13
C THR A 142 -2.55 -12.07 4.36
N PHE A 143 -1.24 -12.25 4.18
CA PHE A 143 -0.24 -12.45 5.22
C PHE A 143 -0.63 -13.49 6.28
N LEU A 144 -1.22 -14.60 5.86
CA LEU A 144 -1.74 -15.64 6.75
C LEU A 144 -0.65 -16.50 7.39
N LYS A 145 0.53 -16.57 6.76
CA LYS A 145 1.68 -17.34 7.29
C LYS A 145 2.61 -16.42 8.08
N HIS A 146 3.11 -16.95 9.19
CA HIS A 146 4.11 -16.24 10.00
C HIS A 146 5.38 -15.94 9.20
N SER A 147 5.84 -16.89 8.38
CA SER A 147 7.03 -16.72 7.55
C SER A 147 6.96 -15.51 6.61
N ASP A 148 5.78 -15.25 6.02
CA ASP A 148 5.58 -14.11 5.14
C ASP A 148 5.61 -12.80 5.93
N ARG A 149 4.98 -12.77 7.12
CA ARG A 149 4.98 -11.60 8.00
C ARG A 149 6.38 -11.28 8.52
N GLU A 150 7.13 -12.30 8.91
CA GLU A 150 8.51 -12.18 9.39
C GLU A 150 9.46 -11.67 8.28
N ARG A 151 9.28 -12.11 7.03
CA ARG A 151 10.03 -11.60 5.89
C ARG A 151 9.88 -10.07 5.77
N PHE A 152 8.67 -9.57 5.85
CA PHE A 152 8.42 -8.14 5.72
C PHE A 152 8.82 -7.34 6.97
N ARG A 153 8.77 -7.94 8.16
CA ARG A 153 9.32 -7.36 9.37
C ARG A 153 10.83 -7.14 9.23
N ARG A 154 11.58 -8.15 8.78
CA ARG A 154 13.02 -8.04 8.52
C ARG A 154 13.34 -7.04 7.42
N LEU A 155 12.54 -6.98 6.38
CA LEU A 155 12.70 -5.98 5.33
C LEU A 155 12.55 -4.56 5.91
N ALA A 156 11.52 -4.31 6.72
CA ALA A 156 11.33 -3.03 7.37
C ALA A 156 12.52 -2.65 8.28
N GLU A 157 13.04 -3.60 9.05
CA GLU A 157 14.23 -3.42 9.89
C GLU A 157 15.45 -3.06 9.05
N THR A 158 15.70 -3.78 7.97
CA THR A 158 16.83 -3.53 7.04
C THR A 158 16.74 -2.14 6.42
N GLU A 159 15.54 -1.70 6.04
CA GLU A 159 15.30 -0.38 5.45
C GLU A 159 15.16 0.74 6.50
N GLY A 160 15.28 0.43 7.79
CA GLY A 160 15.11 1.39 8.90
C GLY A 160 13.71 1.98 8.98
N ALA A 161 12.69 1.18 8.63
CA ALA A 161 11.29 1.56 8.66
C ALA A 161 10.57 0.98 9.88
N GLU A 162 9.58 1.70 10.40
CA GLU A 162 8.70 1.19 11.45
C GLU A 162 7.72 0.16 10.85
N PHE A 163 7.69 -1.05 11.41
CA PHE A 163 6.81 -2.13 10.96
C PHE A 163 5.49 -2.14 11.74
N ARG A 164 4.37 -2.30 11.05
CA ARG A 164 3.02 -2.41 11.62
C ARG A 164 2.19 -3.45 10.86
N ILE A 165 1.29 -4.10 11.59
CA ILE A 165 0.31 -5.05 11.04
C ILE A 165 -1.08 -4.45 11.16
N LEU A 166 -1.82 -4.38 10.05
CA LEU A 166 -3.23 -4.02 10.02
C LEU A 166 -4.05 -5.29 10.02
N ASP A 167 -4.67 -5.62 11.14
CA ASP A 167 -5.42 -6.87 11.32
C ASP A 167 -6.90 -6.65 11.04
N PHE A 168 -7.43 -7.41 10.06
CA PHE A 168 -8.82 -7.36 9.59
C PHE A 168 -9.50 -8.68 9.96
N GLN A 169 -10.23 -8.67 11.06
CA GLN A 169 -10.99 -9.82 11.52
C GLN A 169 -12.45 -9.70 11.05
N THR A 170 -12.92 -10.73 10.38
CA THR A 170 -14.29 -10.84 9.87
C THR A 170 -14.72 -12.30 10.02
N ASP A 171 -15.96 -12.54 10.42
CA ASP A 171 -16.51 -13.88 10.54
C ASP A 171 -16.62 -14.58 9.17
N GLU A 172 -16.59 -15.90 9.18
CA GLU A 172 -16.57 -16.71 7.97
C GLU A 172 -17.81 -16.51 7.11
N ALA A 173 -18.98 -16.35 7.68
CA ALA A 173 -20.24 -16.16 6.95
C ALA A 173 -20.19 -14.86 6.13
N THR A 174 -19.73 -13.76 6.76
CA THR A 174 -19.52 -12.48 6.09
C THR A 174 -18.47 -12.58 4.97
N LEU A 175 -17.38 -13.30 5.18
CA LEU A 175 -16.34 -13.52 4.14
C LEU A 175 -16.92 -14.24 2.93
N GLN A 176 -17.67 -15.33 3.14
CA GLN A 176 -18.32 -16.10 2.09
C GLN A 176 -19.34 -15.26 1.30
N GLN A 177 -20.18 -14.48 2.00
CA GLN A 177 -21.16 -13.59 1.39
C GLN A 177 -20.45 -12.54 0.49
N ARG A 178 -19.41 -11.89 0.98
CA ARG A 178 -18.66 -10.87 0.23
C ARG A 178 -17.99 -11.44 -1.01
N ILE A 179 -17.37 -12.63 -0.92
CA ILE A 179 -16.76 -13.29 -2.08
C ILE A 179 -17.81 -13.65 -3.12
N THR A 180 -18.96 -14.18 -2.72
CA THR A 180 -20.06 -14.53 -3.61
C THR A 180 -20.60 -13.29 -4.32
N GLN A 181 -20.83 -12.19 -3.60
CA GLN A 181 -21.34 -10.94 -4.15
C GLN A 181 -20.35 -10.30 -5.15
N ARG A 182 -19.04 -10.33 -4.87
CA ARG A 182 -18.01 -9.82 -5.79
C ARG A 182 -17.96 -10.56 -7.11
N ARG A 183 -18.20 -11.87 -7.11
CA ARG A 183 -18.27 -12.67 -8.35
C ARG A 183 -19.40 -12.20 -9.27
N LEU A 184 -20.49 -11.69 -8.72
CA LEU A 184 -21.64 -11.17 -9.48
C LEU A 184 -21.33 -9.80 -10.10
N THR A 185 -20.55 -8.96 -9.43
CA THR A 185 -20.32 -7.57 -9.87
C THR A 185 -19.12 -7.37 -10.81
N ARG A 186 -18.24 -8.37 -10.98
CA ARG A 186 -17.06 -8.39 -11.89
C ARG A 186 -16.09 -7.17 -11.80
N HIS A 187 -16.15 -6.35 -10.76
CA HIS A 187 -15.38 -5.10 -10.67
C HIS A 187 -14.14 -5.14 -9.76
N ASP A 188 -13.78 -6.28 -9.18
CA ASP A 188 -12.61 -6.37 -8.29
C ASP A 188 -11.43 -7.09 -8.97
N ALA A 189 -10.21 -6.65 -8.63
CA ALA A 189 -8.97 -7.28 -9.06
C ALA A 189 -8.74 -8.67 -8.40
N SER A 190 -9.42 -8.96 -7.29
CA SER A 190 -9.30 -10.23 -6.56
C SER A 190 -10.15 -11.32 -7.19
N ASP A 191 -9.50 -12.42 -7.62
CA ASP A 191 -10.16 -13.63 -8.19
C ASP A 191 -10.37 -14.72 -7.13
N ALA A 192 -10.40 -14.40 -5.83
CA ALA A 192 -10.57 -15.39 -4.76
C ALA A 192 -11.93 -16.10 -4.86
N THR A 193 -11.90 -17.44 -4.83
CA THR A 193 -13.09 -18.30 -4.79
C THR A 193 -13.38 -18.75 -3.36
N LEU A 194 -14.55 -19.37 -3.13
CA LEU A 194 -14.89 -19.96 -1.81
C LEU A 194 -13.91 -21.07 -1.41
N GLU A 195 -13.40 -21.83 -2.39
CA GLU A 195 -12.40 -22.88 -2.15
C GLU A 195 -11.05 -22.25 -1.70
N VAL A 196 -10.65 -21.14 -2.32
CA VAL A 196 -9.47 -20.38 -1.89
C VAL A 196 -9.65 -19.86 -0.47
N LEU A 197 -10.84 -19.33 -0.12
CA LEU A 197 -11.14 -18.90 1.24
C LEU A 197 -11.02 -20.08 2.22
N ALA A 198 -11.65 -21.21 1.94
CA ALA A 198 -11.59 -22.39 2.80
C ALA A 198 -10.15 -22.91 2.99
N ALA A 199 -9.30 -22.84 1.96
CA ALA A 199 -7.89 -23.17 2.07
C ALA A 199 -7.13 -22.16 2.95
N GLN A 200 -7.42 -20.87 2.80
CA GLN A 200 -6.85 -19.79 3.60
C GLN A 200 -7.16 -19.96 5.09
N LEU A 201 -8.43 -20.18 5.44
CA LEU A 201 -8.85 -20.36 6.83
C LEU A 201 -8.22 -21.60 7.50
N ARG A 202 -8.00 -22.68 6.74
CA ARG A 202 -7.32 -23.89 7.25
C ARG A 202 -5.82 -23.70 7.48
N THR A 203 -5.18 -22.83 6.72
CA THR A 203 -3.72 -22.63 6.76
C THR A 203 -3.31 -21.33 7.46
N GLN A 204 -4.26 -20.59 8.01
CA GLN A 204 -3.99 -19.34 8.71
C GLN A 204 -3.27 -19.62 10.02
N GLU A 205 -2.12 -18.97 10.20
CA GLU A 205 -1.36 -18.98 11.44
C GLU A 205 -1.69 -17.75 12.29
N PRO A 206 -2.04 -17.92 13.57
CA PRO A 206 -2.40 -16.81 14.44
C PRO A 206 -1.21 -15.84 14.62
N LEU A 207 -1.52 -14.58 14.91
CA LEU A 207 -0.49 -13.60 15.25
C LEU A 207 0.20 -13.99 16.55
N THR A 208 1.53 -13.94 16.55
CA THR A 208 2.35 -14.20 17.75
C THR A 208 2.20 -13.08 18.78
N ALA A 209 2.72 -13.29 20.00
CA ALA A 209 2.68 -12.27 21.04
C ALA A 209 3.43 -10.99 20.63
N ASP A 210 4.55 -11.13 19.92
CA ASP A 210 5.35 -9.98 19.47
C ASP A 210 4.69 -9.26 18.28
N GLU A 211 4.08 -9.99 17.36
CA GLU A 211 3.30 -9.40 16.26
C GLU A 211 2.11 -8.60 16.78
N ARG A 212 1.44 -9.07 17.85
CA ARG A 212 0.31 -8.33 18.47
C ARG A 212 0.71 -6.97 19.04
N LYS A 213 1.95 -6.79 19.49
CA LYS A 213 2.46 -5.50 20.00
C LYS A 213 2.53 -4.42 18.93
N VAL A 214 2.72 -4.82 17.67
CA VAL A 214 2.81 -3.92 16.50
C VAL A 214 1.55 -3.95 15.65
N THR A 215 0.48 -4.58 16.13
CA THR A 215 -0.78 -4.76 15.39
C THR A 215 -1.78 -3.66 15.74
N VAL A 216 -2.40 -3.10 14.70
CA VAL A 216 -3.56 -2.22 14.78
C VAL A 216 -4.77 -3.01 14.27
N ARG A 217 -5.76 -3.23 15.14
CA ARG A 217 -7.01 -3.86 14.75
C ARG A 217 -7.91 -2.83 14.07
N LEU A 218 -8.34 -3.15 12.88
CA LEU A 218 -9.30 -2.36 12.13
C LEU A 218 -10.60 -3.19 12.06
N ASN A 219 -11.55 -2.84 12.92
CA ASN A 219 -12.89 -3.44 12.86
C ASN A 219 -13.61 -2.86 11.65
N ASP A 220 -14.32 -3.71 10.92
CA ASP A 220 -15.27 -3.31 9.88
C ASP A 220 -16.34 -2.40 10.50
N ARG A 221 -16.44 -1.16 9.99
CA ARG A 221 -17.56 -0.27 10.30
C ARG A 221 -18.65 -0.44 9.27
#